data_e092cc3b7457f0a68f10cc54560ab1a2
#
_entry.id   e092cc3b7457f0a68f10cc54560ab1a2
#
_cell.length_a   1.000
_cell.length_b   1.000
_cell.length_c   1.000
_cell.angle_alpha   90.00
_cell.angle_beta   90.00
_cell.angle_gamma   90.00
#
_symmetry.space_group_name_H-M   'P 1'
#
loop_
_entity.id
_entity.type
_entity.pdbx_description
1 polymer ?
#
loop_
_entity_poly.entity_id
_entity_poly.type
_entity_poly.pdbx_seq_one_letter_code
_entity_poly.pdbx_strand_id
1 'polypeptide(L)'
;FDVSGQAKKFNYNARAELLWKHDGSRYEARQEISAFLVGSRSQSSVGQVTPQGLQPERFADRSRSEQAAHFDHAQGRVTFSANTPQAAVGPGVQDRLSVFIQLGALLAADPARFVPGTQVTLTTVSARSADRWTFSIEEQETLDLPAGPTPAWKLLRLPRRDYDQKAELWLAPDLGYVPVRIRLTQANGDFADLRLSSSGPP
;
A
#
# COMPACT_ATOMS: atom_id res chain seq x y z
N PHE A 1 3.11 -8.82 10.55
CA PHE A 1 1.90 -8.17 11.05
C PHE A 1 0.96 -9.19 11.62
N ASP A 2 0.36 -8.86 12.75
CA ASP A 2 -0.84 -9.51 13.20
C ASP A 2 -2.04 -8.83 12.53
N VAL A 3 -2.94 -9.64 12.00
CA VAL A 3 -4.11 -9.17 11.27
C VAL A 3 -5.37 -9.56 12.04
N SER A 4 -6.23 -8.58 12.29
CA SER A 4 -7.60 -8.81 12.73
C SER A 4 -8.56 -8.26 11.68
N GLY A 5 -9.66 -8.94 11.47
CA GLY A 5 -10.59 -8.52 10.45
C GLY A 5 -12.00 -9.05 10.66
N GLN A 6 -12.89 -8.55 9.83
CA GLN A 6 -14.27 -9.01 9.71
C GLN A 6 -14.61 -9.15 8.24
N ALA A 7 -15.16 -10.30 7.88
CA ALA A 7 -15.67 -10.56 6.54
C ALA A 7 -17.03 -11.25 6.64
N LYS A 8 -18.05 -10.71 5.95
CA LYS A 8 -19.42 -11.26 5.95
C LYS A 8 -19.96 -11.50 7.36
N LYS A 9 -19.72 -10.55 8.29
CA LYS A 9 -20.10 -10.59 9.71
C LYS A 9 -19.33 -11.61 10.58
N PHE A 10 -18.32 -12.30 10.04
CA PHE A 10 -17.45 -13.20 10.78
C PHE A 10 -16.11 -12.51 11.09
N ASN A 11 -15.70 -12.60 12.35
CA ASN A 11 -14.37 -12.15 12.77
C ASN A 11 -13.32 -13.21 12.39
N TYR A 12 -12.16 -12.74 11.96
CA TYR A 12 -11.02 -13.62 11.66
C TYR A 12 -9.71 -13.00 12.15
N ASN A 13 -8.73 -13.88 12.39
CA ASN A 13 -7.35 -13.50 12.61
C ASN A 13 -6.48 -14.11 11.51
N ALA A 14 -5.47 -13.36 11.10
CA ALA A 14 -4.54 -13.76 10.06
C ALA A 14 -3.14 -13.23 10.38
N ARG A 15 -2.18 -13.59 9.55
CA ARG A 15 -0.83 -13.02 9.56
C ARG A 15 -0.51 -12.43 8.22
N ALA A 16 0.29 -11.38 8.23
CA ALA A 16 0.79 -10.77 7.01
C ALA A 16 2.28 -10.49 7.12
N GLU A 17 2.95 -10.54 5.98
CA GLU A 17 4.35 -10.17 5.85
C GLU A 17 4.47 -9.15 4.71
N LEU A 18 5.21 -8.08 4.95
CA LEU A 18 5.60 -7.11 3.94
C LEU A 18 7.12 -7.17 3.79
N LEU A 19 7.57 -7.65 2.64
CA LEU A 19 8.96 -7.58 2.22
C LEU A 19 9.17 -6.29 1.44
N TRP A 20 10.20 -5.55 1.81
CA TRP A 20 10.69 -4.41 1.06
C TRP A 20 12.21 -4.50 0.95
N LYS A 21 12.73 -4.52 -0.28
CA LYS A 21 14.17 -4.47 -0.52
C LYS A 21 14.50 -3.70 -1.79
N HIS A 22 15.66 -3.06 -1.80
CA HIS A 22 16.19 -2.37 -2.97
C HIS A 22 17.72 -2.34 -2.92
N ASP A 23 18.33 -2.15 -4.06
CA ASP A 23 19.78 -1.99 -4.23
C ASP A 23 20.19 -0.54 -4.61
N GLY A 24 19.26 0.42 -4.47
CA GLY A 24 19.42 1.81 -4.87
C GLY A 24 19.04 2.08 -6.34
N SER A 25 18.89 1.05 -7.14
CA SER A 25 18.51 1.12 -8.58
C SER A 25 17.18 0.41 -8.83
N ARG A 26 17.02 -0.79 -8.28
CA ARG A 26 15.81 -1.60 -8.42
C ARG A 26 15.23 -1.93 -7.08
N TYR A 27 13.91 -2.13 -7.04
CA TYR A 27 13.21 -2.58 -5.83
C TYR A 27 12.35 -3.81 -6.10
N GLU A 28 12.09 -4.51 -5.02
CA GLU A 28 11.09 -5.56 -4.91
C GLU A 28 10.29 -5.34 -3.63
N ALA A 29 8.96 -5.31 -3.77
CA ALA A 29 8.03 -5.31 -2.66
C ALA A 29 7.09 -6.52 -2.81
N ARG A 30 6.79 -7.19 -1.70
CA ARG A 30 5.82 -8.27 -1.65
C ARG A 30 5.06 -8.22 -0.34
N GLN A 31 3.75 -8.35 -0.43
CA GLN A 31 2.87 -8.50 0.72
C GLN A 31 2.12 -9.82 0.59
N GLU A 32 2.15 -10.60 1.64
CA GLU A 32 1.38 -11.85 1.73
C GLU A 32 0.54 -11.83 3.00
N ILE A 33 -0.75 -12.14 2.85
CA ILE A 33 -1.68 -12.31 3.96
C ILE A 33 -2.14 -13.75 3.94
N SER A 34 -2.02 -14.45 5.06
CA SER A 34 -2.44 -15.84 5.20
C SER A 34 -3.31 -16.04 6.43
N ALA A 35 -4.42 -16.73 6.25
CA ALA A 35 -5.34 -17.12 7.31
C ALA A 35 -5.49 -18.64 7.33
N PHE A 36 -5.46 -19.19 8.55
CA PHE A 36 -5.63 -20.64 8.74
C PHE A 36 -6.96 -21.10 8.15
N LEU A 37 -6.93 -22.15 7.34
CA LEU A 37 -8.08 -22.76 6.63
C LEU A 37 -8.74 -21.88 5.56
N VAL A 38 -8.35 -20.62 5.39
CA VAL A 38 -8.96 -19.71 4.41
C VAL A 38 -8.08 -19.56 3.16
N GLY A 39 -6.78 -19.72 3.33
CA GLY A 39 -5.79 -19.59 2.26
C GLY A 39 -4.97 -18.32 2.36
N SER A 40 -4.27 -18.00 1.28
CA SER A 40 -3.38 -16.84 1.22
C SER A 40 -3.68 -15.97 0.00
N ARG A 41 -3.35 -14.68 0.13
CA ARG A 41 -3.34 -13.72 -0.96
C ARG A 41 -2.00 -12.99 -0.94
N SER A 42 -1.39 -12.83 -2.10
CA SER A 42 -0.15 -12.09 -2.22
C SER A 42 -0.24 -11.01 -3.28
N GLN A 43 0.47 -9.91 -3.02
CA GLN A 43 0.69 -8.85 -3.98
C GLN A 43 2.19 -8.63 -4.11
N SER A 44 2.65 -8.30 -5.31
CA SER A 44 4.04 -7.98 -5.56
C SER A 44 4.17 -6.77 -6.47
N SER A 45 5.20 -5.99 -6.25
CA SER A 45 5.56 -4.84 -7.08
C SER A 45 7.06 -4.86 -7.30
N VAL A 46 7.47 -4.76 -8.55
CA VAL A 46 8.88 -4.65 -8.94
C VAL A 46 9.05 -3.47 -9.86
N GLY A 47 10.18 -2.80 -9.78
CA GLY A 47 10.48 -1.65 -10.61
C GLY A 47 11.80 -1.01 -10.27
N GLN A 48 11.93 0.26 -10.63
CA GLN A 48 13.13 1.06 -10.44
C GLN A 48 12.98 2.03 -9.28
N VAL A 49 14.10 2.32 -8.62
CA VAL A 49 14.26 3.44 -7.71
C VAL A 49 14.89 4.57 -8.48
N THR A 50 14.19 5.71 -8.58
CA THR A 50 14.66 6.88 -9.31
C THR A 50 14.76 8.09 -8.39
N PRO A 51 15.48 9.18 -8.80
CA PRO A 51 15.49 10.40 -8.00
C PRO A 51 14.12 11.03 -7.78
N GLN A 52 13.14 10.72 -8.62
CA GLN A 52 11.75 11.20 -8.52
C GLN A 52 10.84 10.25 -7.72
N GLY A 53 11.35 9.11 -7.28
CA GLY A 53 10.61 8.12 -6.52
C GLY A 53 10.58 6.74 -7.17
N LEU A 54 9.70 5.89 -6.69
CA LEU A 54 9.52 4.55 -7.22
C LEU A 54 8.86 4.60 -8.60
N GLN A 55 9.34 3.76 -9.49
CA GLN A 55 8.81 3.59 -10.84
C GLN A 55 8.45 2.13 -11.06
N PRO A 56 7.21 1.72 -10.76
CA PRO A 56 6.76 0.34 -10.95
C PRO A 56 6.86 -0.09 -12.41
N GLU A 57 7.26 -1.33 -12.62
CA GLU A 57 7.28 -1.99 -13.94
C GLU A 57 6.23 -3.08 -14.03
N ARG A 58 5.98 -3.79 -12.92
CA ARG A 58 4.99 -4.86 -12.85
C ARG A 58 4.38 -4.90 -11.46
N PHE A 59 3.05 -4.97 -11.42
CA PHE A 59 2.27 -5.27 -10.22
C PHE A 59 1.48 -6.56 -10.43
N ALA A 60 1.52 -7.47 -9.47
CA ALA A 60 0.77 -8.71 -9.52
C ALA A 60 -0.07 -8.90 -8.25
N ASP A 61 -1.28 -9.38 -8.42
CA ASP A 61 -2.21 -9.74 -7.35
C ASP A 61 -2.61 -11.21 -7.55
N ARG A 62 -2.31 -12.04 -6.56
CA ARG A 62 -2.51 -13.48 -6.62
C ARG A 62 -3.37 -13.95 -5.45
N SER A 63 -4.47 -14.60 -5.80
CA SER A 63 -5.29 -15.38 -4.88
C SER A 63 -5.41 -16.82 -5.40
N ARG A 64 -6.50 -17.17 -6.06
CA ARG A 64 -6.63 -18.47 -6.78
C ARG A 64 -5.86 -18.46 -8.10
N SER A 65 -5.81 -17.30 -8.75
CA SER A 65 -5.05 -17.06 -9.97
C SER A 65 -4.30 -15.74 -9.84
N GLU A 66 -3.30 -15.54 -10.67
CA GLU A 66 -2.54 -14.30 -10.73
C GLU A 66 -3.11 -13.40 -11.82
N GLN A 67 -3.31 -12.12 -11.47
CA GLN A 67 -3.57 -11.04 -12.40
C GLN A 67 -2.49 -9.98 -12.24
N ALA A 68 -2.04 -9.40 -13.34
CA ALA A 68 -0.94 -8.46 -13.33
C ALA A 68 -1.21 -7.22 -14.20
N ALA A 69 -0.59 -6.12 -13.78
CA ALA A 69 -0.49 -4.88 -14.53
C ALA A 69 0.96 -4.70 -14.99
N HIS A 70 1.14 -4.32 -16.25
CA HIS A 70 2.44 -4.09 -16.89
C HIS A 70 2.55 -2.63 -17.29
N PHE A 71 3.58 -1.94 -16.78
CA PHE A 71 3.79 -0.51 -17.01
C PHE A 71 4.72 -0.30 -18.20
N ASP A 72 4.24 0.45 -19.19
CA ASP A 72 5.04 0.96 -20.29
C ASP A 72 5.21 2.47 -20.13
N HIS A 73 6.26 2.87 -19.41
CA HIS A 73 6.52 4.27 -19.10
C HIS A 73 6.90 5.08 -20.34
N ALA A 74 7.53 4.44 -21.33
CA ALA A 74 7.91 5.11 -22.58
C ALA A 74 6.68 5.56 -23.37
N GLN A 75 5.61 4.78 -23.35
CA GLN A 75 4.35 5.09 -24.04
C GLN A 75 3.26 5.63 -23.09
N GLY A 76 3.56 5.77 -21.80
CA GLY A 76 2.60 6.32 -20.82
C GLY A 76 1.33 5.50 -20.66
N ARG A 77 1.44 4.19 -20.64
CA ARG A 77 0.27 3.29 -20.49
C ARG A 77 0.56 2.08 -19.62
N VAL A 78 -0.52 1.52 -19.08
CA VAL A 78 -0.52 0.24 -18.35
C VAL A 78 -1.46 -0.72 -19.05
N THR A 79 -1.01 -1.95 -19.25
CA THR A 79 -1.82 -3.07 -19.76
C THR A 79 -2.09 -4.10 -18.68
N PHE A 80 -3.22 -4.80 -18.78
CA PHE A 80 -3.71 -5.70 -17.75
C PHE A 80 -3.86 -7.12 -18.30
N SER A 81 -3.34 -8.12 -17.59
CA SER A 81 -3.49 -9.53 -17.97
C SER A 81 -4.94 -10.01 -17.88
N ALA A 82 -5.79 -9.33 -17.12
CA ALA A 82 -7.22 -9.61 -17.00
C ALA A 82 -8.04 -9.16 -18.21
N ASN A 83 -7.41 -8.67 -19.28
CA ASN A 83 -8.04 -8.16 -20.50
C ASN A 83 -9.02 -7.00 -20.27
N THR A 84 -8.85 -6.26 -19.19
CA THR A 84 -9.53 -4.98 -19.02
C THR A 84 -8.85 -3.90 -19.89
N PRO A 85 -9.55 -2.79 -20.23
CA PRO A 85 -8.98 -1.76 -21.07
C PRO A 85 -7.69 -1.21 -20.49
N GLN A 86 -6.69 -0.97 -21.36
CA GLN A 86 -5.45 -0.28 -20.97
C GLN A 86 -5.76 1.11 -20.43
N ALA A 87 -4.90 1.61 -19.55
CA ALA A 87 -5.02 2.93 -18.95
C ALA A 87 -3.85 3.82 -19.34
N ALA A 88 -4.12 5.10 -19.61
CA ALA A 88 -3.09 6.11 -19.73
C ALA A 88 -2.57 6.50 -18.34
N VAL A 89 -1.25 6.56 -18.19
CA VAL A 89 -0.59 6.94 -16.94
C VAL A 89 0.54 7.91 -17.20
N GLY A 90 0.82 8.76 -16.22
CA GLY A 90 1.89 9.75 -16.30
C GLY A 90 3.01 9.47 -15.30
N PRO A 91 3.98 10.41 -15.20
CA PRO A 91 5.04 10.33 -14.19
C PRO A 91 4.48 10.24 -12.79
N GLY A 92 5.14 9.48 -11.91
CA GLY A 92 4.74 9.33 -10.52
C GLY A 92 3.66 8.29 -10.26
N VAL A 93 3.16 7.60 -11.28
CA VAL A 93 2.20 6.51 -11.12
C VAL A 93 2.75 5.42 -10.21
N GLN A 94 1.90 4.93 -9.31
CA GLN A 94 2.22 3.83 -8.39
C GLN A 94 1.24 2.68 -8.60
N ASP A 95 1.52 1.54 -7.98
CA ASP A 95 0.56 0.45 -7.86
C ASP A 95 0.02 0.36 -6.42
N ARG A 96 -0.90 -0.56 -6.18
CA ARG A 96 -1.57 -0.72 -4.88
C ARG A 96 -0.67 -1.23 -3.75
N LEU A 97 0.57 -1.59 -4.03
CA LEU A 97 1.56 -1.94 -3.02
C LEU A 97 2.65 -0.87 -2.92
N SER A 98 3.21 -0.44 -4.04
CA SER A 98 4.28 0.57 -4.05
C SER A 98 3.81 1.92 -3.50
N VAL A 99 2.53 2.25 -3.61
CA VAL A 99 1.97 3.53 -3.13
C VAL A 99 2.26 3.77 -1.64
N PHE A 100 2.18 2.74 -0.81
CA PHE A 100 2.41 2.86 0.63
C PHE A 100 3.88 3.15 0.94
N ILE A 101 4.79 2.55 0.19
CA ILE A 101 6.24 2.77 0.34
C ILE A 101 6.62 4.14 -0.23
N GLN A 102 6.04 4.53 -1.37
CA GLN A 102 6.26 5.84 -1.97
C GLN A 102 5.80 6.98 -1.06
N LEU A 103 4.65 6.84 -0.40
CA LEU A 103 4.18 7.82 0.59
C LEU A 103 5.18 7.96 1.74
N GLY A 104 5.72 6.86 2.25
CA GLY A 104 6.78 6.88 3.26
C GLY A 104 8.04 7.58 2.78
N ALA A 105 8.45 7.32 1.54
CA ALA A 105 9.61 7.96 0.94
C ALA A 105 9.43 9.48 0.77
N LEU A 106 8.23 9.92 0.41
CA LEU A 106 7.89 11.35 0.31
C LEU A 106 8.02 12.05 1.67
N LEU A 107 7.46 11.46 2.73
CA LEU A 107 7.55 12.02 4.08
C LEU A 107 9.00 12.03 4.59
N ALA A 108 9.75 10.97 4.33
CA ALA A 108 11.15 10.88 4.72
C ALA A 108 12.03 11.92 4.02
N ALA A 109 11.76 12.20 2.75
CA ALA A 109 12.55 13.14 1.95
C ALA A 109 12.36 14.61 2.38
N ASP A 110 11.17 14.97 2.82
CA ASP A 110 10.86 16.35 3.22
C ASP A 110 9.75 16.38 4.30
N PRO A 111 10.09 16.03 5.57
CA PRO A 111 9.08 15.97 6.63
C PRO A 111 8.40 17.31 6.89
N ALA A 112 9.08 18.43 6.67
CA ALA A 112 8.54 19.76 6.92
C ALA A 112 7.44 20.15 5.93
N ARG A 113 7.42 19.55 4.75
CA ARG A 113 6.40 19.79 3.72
C ARG A 113 5.08 19.06 4.01
N PHE A 114 5.16 17.89 4.64
CA PHE A 114 4.02 17.00 4.85
C PHE A 114 3.43 17.16 6.25
N VAL A 115 3.00 18.38 6.57
CA VAL A 115 2.33 18.71 7.83
C VAL A 115 0.87 18.27 7.82
N PRO A 116 0.19 18.16 8.98
CA PRO A 116 -1.24 17.86 9.05
C PRO A 116 -2.08 18.73 8.13
N GLY A 117 -3.02 18.12 7.40
CA GLY A 117 -3.86 18.77 6.41
C GLY A 117 -3.31 18.77 4.98
N THR A 118 -2.02 18.44 4.78
CA THR A 118 -1.44 18.28 3.44
C THR A 118 -2.10 17.11 2.72
N GLN A 119 -2.44 17.30 1.45
CA GLN A 119 -3.00 16.24 0.60
C GLN A 119 -1.98 15.82 -0.45
N VAL A 120 -1.90 14.51 -0.70
CA VAL A 120 -1.06 13.90 -1.72
C VAL A 120 -1.94 13.07 -2.64
N THR A 121 -1.91 13.37 -3.94
CA THR A 121 -2.67 12.63 -4.95
C THR A 121 -1.72 11.86 -5.86
N LEU A 122 -1.97 10.57 -6.00
CA LEU A 122 -1.20 9.65 -6.82
C LEU A 122 -2.14 8.84 -7.71
N THR A 123 -1.77 8.64 -8.98
CA THR A 123 -2.42 7.61 -9.78
C THR A 123 -1.97 6.25 -9.27
N THR A 124 -2.91 5.38 -8.93
CA THR A 124 -2.66 4.09 -8.30
C THR A 124 -3.29 2.98 -9.12
N VAL A 125 -2.48 2.01 -9.50
CA VAL A 125 -2.85 0.94 -10.42
C VAL A 125 -3.10 -0.34 -9.64
N SER A 126 -4.27 -0.94 -9.86
CA SER A 126 -4.59 -2.32 -9.46
C SER A 126 -4.23 -3.29 -10.59
N ALA A 127 -4.54 -4.58 -10.40
CA ALA A 127 -4.39 -5.57 -11.47
C ALA A 127 -5.38 -5.40 -12.62
N ARG A 128 -6.36 -4.49 -12.52
CA ARG A 128 -7.47 -4.34 -13.48
C ARG A 128 -7.75 -2.91 -13.94
N SER A 129 -7.30 -1.90 -13.20
CA SER A 129 -7.64 -0.50 -13.46
C SER A 129 -6.60 0.46 -12.87
N ALA A 130 -6.70 1.71 -13.28
CA ALA A 130 -5.95 2.82 -12.70
C ALA A 130 -6.92 3.85 -12.13
N ASP A 131 -6.65 4.32 -10.90
CA ASP A 131 -7.48 5.27 -10.18
C ASP A 131 -6.63 6.35 -9.54
N ARG A 132 -7.19 7.54 -9.36
CA ARG A 132 -6.53 8.59 -8.59
C ARG A 132 -6.88 8.43 -7.12
N TRP A 133 -5.86 8.28 -6.28
CA TRP A 133 -5.99 8.22 -4.84
C TRP A 133 -5.43 9.48 -4.20
N THR A 134 -6.20 10.08 -3.31
CA THR A 134 -5.77 11.23 -2.52
C THR A 134 -5.67 10.82 -1.06
N PHE A 135 -4.51 11.08 -0.45
CA PHE A 135 -4.26 10.87 0.97
C PHE A 135 -4.17 12.22 1.68
N SER A 136 -4.80 12.34 2.84
CA SER A 136 -4.62 13.45 3.76
C SER A 136 -3.67 13.06 4.86
N ILE A 137 -2.65 13.90 5.13
CA ILE A 137 -1.79 13.74 6.29
C ILE A 137 -2.57 14.18 7.52
N GLU A 138 -2.75 13.25 8.45
CA GLU A 138 -3.39 13.51 9.74
C GLU A 138 -2.30 13.80 10.80
N GLU A 139 -2.63 13.66 12.07
CA GLU A 139 -1.68 13.88 13.15
C GLU A 139 -0.76 12.70 13.38
N GLN A 140 0.36 12.97 14.04
CA GLN A 140 1.23 11.94 14.59
C GLN A 140 0.63 11.43 15.89
N GLU A 141 0.64 10.12 16.08
CA GLU A 141 0.16 9.46 17.29
C GLU A 141 1.10 8.30 17.68
N THR A 142 1.11 7.93 18.94
CA THR A 142 1.83 6.74 19.39
C THR A 142 0.86 5.56 19.40
N LEU A 143 1.13 4.57 18.55
CA LEU A 143 0.33 3.35 18.45
C LEU A 143 0.80 2.33 19.48
N ASP A 144 -0.14 1.64 20.08
CA ASP A 144 0.12 0.44 20.90
C ASP A 144 0.05 -0.80 20.00
N LEU A 145 1.19 -1.13 19.39
CA LEU A 145 1.31 -2.26 18.46
C LEU A 145 1.81 -3.52 19.18
N PRO A 146 1.59 -4.71 18.61
CA PRO A 146 2.23 -5.94 19.10
C PRO A 146 3.76 -5.80 19.21
N ALA A 147 4.39 -5.05 18.31
CA ALA A 147 5.82 -4.75 18.34
C ALA A 147 6.24 -3.78 19.46
N GLY A 148 5.28 -3.16 20.14
CA GLY A 148 5.49 -2.15 21.18
C GLY A 148 5.00 -0.75 20.79
N PRO A 149 5.07 0.22 21.72
CA PRO A 149 4.67 1.59 21.46
C PRO A 149 5.48 2.18 20.30
N THR A 150 4.80 2.72 19.31
CA THR A 150 5.43 3.20 18.06
C THR A 150 4.82 4.52 17.63
N PRO A 151 5.60 5.64 17.65
CA PRO A 151 5.15 6.89 17.04
C PRO A 151 4.97 6.73 15.53
N ALA A 152 3.85 7.19 15.02
CA ALA A 152 3.56 7.08 13.59
C ALA A 152 2.69 8.23 13.10
N TRP A 153 2.89 8.60 11.84
CA TRP A 153 2.03 9.52 11.12
C TRP A 153 0.86 8.78 10.51
N LYS A 154 -0.35 9.24 10.81
CA LYS A 154 -1.56 8.72 10.18
C LYS A 154 -1.82 9.44 8.87
N LEU A 155 -2.06 8.67 7.82
CA LEU A 155 -2.56 9.13 6.53
C LEU A 155 -3.92 8.50 6.27
N LEU A 156 -4.86 9.30 5.80
CA LEU A 156 -6.20 8.86 5.47
C LEU A 156 -6.44 9.01 3.97
N ARG A 157 -6.78 7.91 3.30
CA ARG A 157 -7.23 8.01 1.93
C ARG A 157 -8.64 8.60 1.91
N LEU A 158 -8.80 9.69 1.17
CA LEU A 158 -10.09 10.36 1.01
C LEU A 158 -10.96 9.55 0.03
N PRO A 159 -12.16 9.09 0.44
CA PRO A 159 -13.05 8.38 -0.45
C PRO A 159 -13.58 9.33 -1.53
N ARG A 160 -13.69 8.80 -2.76
CA ARG A 160 -14.27 9.56 -3.90
C ARG A 160 -15.78 9.47 -3.95
N ARG A 161 -16.36 8.47 -3.29
CA ARG A 161 -17.79 8.15 -3.29
C ARG A 161 -18.15 7.41 -2.00
N ASP A 162 -19.43 7.41 -1.63
CA ASP A 162 -19.93 6.84 -0.38
C ASP A 162 -19.64 5.33 -0.23
N TYR A 163 -19.51 4.61 -1.34
CA TYR A 163 -19.21 3.17 -1.34
C TYR A 163 -17.72 2.85 -1.56
N ASP A 164 -16.88 3.86 -1.57
CA ASP A 164 -15.43 3.66 -1.72
C ASP A 164 -14.83 3.08 -0.45
N GLN A 165 -13.77 2.29 -0.62
CA GLN A 165 -13.03 1.73 0.50
C GLN A 165 -12.33 2.83 1.30
N LYS A 166 -12.47 2.81 2.62
CA LYS A 166 -11.68 3.63 3.53
C LYS A 166 -10.32 2.98 3.75
N ALA A 167 -9.25 3.71 3.56
CA ALA A 167 -7.88 3.25 3.82
C ALA A 167 -7.20 4.19 4.82
N GLU A 168 -6.68 3.61 5.88
CA GLU A 168 -5.91 4.30 6.92
C GLU A 168 -4.51 3.67 6.95
N LEU A 169 -3.49 4.52 6.91
CA LEU A 169 -2.09 4.12 6.85
C LEU A 169 -1.31 4.84 7.95
N TRP A 170 -0.45 4.11 8.66
CA TRP A 170 0.46 4.70 9.66
C TRP A 170 1.90 4.40 9.28
N LEU A 171 2.70 5.46 9.19
CA LEU A 171 4.10 5.43 8.80
C LEU A 171 4.97 5.85 9.99
N ALA A 172 5.95 5.03 10.35
CA ALA A 172 6.79 5.25 11.54
C ALA A 172 8.12 5.91 11.18
N PRO A 173 8.36 7.17 11.58
CA PRO A 173 9.63 7.86 11.35
C PRO A 173 10.84 7.08 11.86
N ASP A 174 10.74 6.48 13.04
CA ASP A 174 11.84 5.74 13.68
C ASP A 174 12.22 4.45 12.95
N LEU A 175 11.37 3.98 12.03
CA LEU A 175 11.61 2.80 11.21
C LEU A 175 11.77 3.14 9.72
N GLY A 176 12.20 4.37 9.40
CA GLY A 176 12.39 4.80 8.02
C GLY A 176 11.08 5.07 7.27
N TYR A 177 10.02 5.44 7.98
CA TYR A 177 8.69 5.71 7.41
C TYR A 177 8.05 4.50 6.72
N VAL A 178 8.42 3.30 7.12
CA VAL A 178 7.72 2.10 6.64
C VAL A 178 6.31 2.01 7.24
N PRO A 179 5.36 1.36 6.55
CA PRO A 179 4.05 1.10 7.12
C PRO A 179 4.14 0.22 8.36
N VAL A 180 3.55 0.68 9.46
CA VAL A 180 3.47 -0.09 10.73
C VAL A 180 2.05 -0.51 11.06
N ARG A 181 1.06 0.12 10.43
CA ARG A 181 -0.34 -0.27 10.49
C ARG A 181 -1.03 0.13 9.20
N ILE A 182 -1.87 -0.77 8.71
CA ILE A 182 -2.74 -0.53 7.54
C ILE A 182 -4.13 -1.04 7.92
N ARG A 183 -5.14 -0.20 7.81
CA ARG A 183 -6.53 -0.60 8.03
C ARG A 183 -7.37 -0.25 6.82
N LEU A 184 -7.98 -1.26 6.24
CA LEU A 184 -8.87 -1.15 5.08
C LEU A 184 -10.29 -1.48 5.54
N THR A 185 -11.24 -0.59 5.27
CA THR A 185 -12.65 -0.77 5.64
C THR A 185 -13.52 -0.63 4.40
N GLN A 186 -14.31 -1.66 4.12
CA GLN A 186 -15.28 -1.66 3.02
C GLN A 186 -16.55 -0.90 3.41
N ALA A 187 -17.34 -0.50 2.42
CA ALA A 187 -18.60 0.22 2.65
C ALA A 187 -19.60 -0.57 3.49
N ASN A 188 -19.60 -1.91 3.42
CA ASN A 188 -20.44 -2.80 4.22
C ASN A 188 -19.97 -3.01 5.67
N GLY A 189 -18.84 -2.39 6.06
CA GLY A 189 -18.23 -2.53 7.38
C GLY A 189 -17.19 -3.64 7.52
N ASP A 190 -17.01 -4.50 6.51
CA ASP A 190 -15.92 -5.47 6.49
C ASP A 190 -14.58 -4.76 6.52
N PHE A 191 -13.63 -5.28 7.29
CA PHE A 191 -12.33 -4.63 7.44
C PHE A 191 -11.19 -5.64 7.60
N ALA A 192 -9.99 -5.17 7.31
CA ALA A 192 -8.74 -5.81 7.68
C ALA A 192 -7.82 -4.78 8.33
N ASP A 193 -7.27 -5.11 9.50
CA ASP A 193 -6.38 -4.26 10.28
C ASP A 193 -5.06 -5.00 10.50
N LEU A 194 -4.01 -4.55 9.81
CA LEU A 194 -2.66 -5.08 9.87
C LEU A 194 -1.86 -4.26 10.87
N ARG A 195 -1.37 -4.87 11.93
CA ARG A 195 -0.60 -4.20 13.00
C ARG A 195 0.77 -4.86 13.14
N LEU A 196 1.83 -4.06 13.06
CA LEU A 196 3.20 -4.56 13.09
C LEU A 196 3.47 -5.36 14.38
N SER A 197 3.95 -6.58 14.21
CA SER A 197 4.36 -7.46 15.32
C SER A 197 5.88 -7.60 15.41
N SER A 198 6.57 -7.57 14.30
CA SER A 198 8.04 -7.58 14.28
C SER A 198 8.58 -7.05 12.94
N SER A 199 9.80 -6.60 12.93
CA SER A 199 10.53 -6.19 11.72
C SER A 199 11.99 -6.63 11.80
N GLY A 200 12.62 -6.81 10.66
CA GLY A 200 14.01 -7.22 10.54
C GLY A 200 14.53 -7.04 9.13
N PRO A 201 15.82 -7.33 8.87
CA PRO A 201 16.40 -7.29 7.53
C PRO A 201 15.63 -8.18 6.56
N PRO A 202 15.57 -7.81 5.26
CA PRO A 202 14.94 -8.62 4.22
C PRO A 202 15.69 -9.88 3.90
#